data_da67a1587067dbabe39b4c7c0a9d3094
#
_entry.id   da67a1587067dbabe39b4c7c0a9d3094
#
_cell.length_a   1.000
_cell.length_b   1.000
_cell.length_c   1.000
_cell.angle_alpha   90.00
_cell.angle_beta   90.00
_cell.angle_gamma   90.00
#
_symmetry.space_group_name_H-M   'P 1'
#
loop_
_entity.id
_entity.type
_entity.pdbx_description
1 polymer ?
#
loop_
_entity_poly.entity_id
_entity_poly.type
_entity_poly.pdbx_seq_one_letter_code
_entity_poly.pdbx_strand_id
1 'polypeptide(L)'
;MAQDNNNLIWIDMEMSGLSPQDDHILEVALVITDSQLNLVAEAPVLVLSQPEAVLDGMDNWNKSTHAKSGLVDKVRSSSLNEAEVEASMITFLQEYVAMGVSPMCGNSICQDRRFLARWMPQLESYFHYRNLDVSSLKELVKRWKPEISAGLTKQCKHEALADIYDSIAEMRYYREHFLRA
;
A
#
# COMPACT_ATOMS: atom_id res chain seq x y z
N MET A 1 15.78 -10.67 12.69
CA MET A 1 16.97 -10.07 12.02
C MET A 1 17.21 -8.70 12.65
N ALA A 2 18.40 -8.12 12.56
CA ALA A 2 18.61 -6.76 13.08
C ALA A 2 17.86 -5.75 12.19
N GLN A 3 17.28 -4.72 12.79
CA GLN A 3 16.69 -3.58 12.06
C GLN A 3 17.76 -2.93 11.17
N ASP A 4 17.35 -2.49 9.97
CA ASP A 4 18.20 -1.68 9.08
C ASP A 4 17.47 -0.40 8.72
N ASN A 5 18.11 0.74 9.00
CA ASN A 5 17.58 2.09 8.73
C ASN A 5 17.48 2.41 7.23
N ASN A 6 18.07 1.60 6.36
CA ASN A 6 17.96 1.74 4.91
C ASN A 6 16.80 0.94 4.31
N ASN A 7 16.13 0.11 5.11
CA ASN A 7 14.97 -0.63 4.65
C ASN A 7 13.80 0.31 4.33
N LEU A 8 13.04 -0.04 3.30
CA LEU A 8 11.88 0.69 2.82
C LEU A 8 10.60 -0.08 3.16
N ILE A 9 9.61 0.62 3.70
CA ILE A 9 8.29 0.07 4.01
C ILE A 9 7.34 0.40 2.87
N TRP A 10 6.89 -0.64 2.16
CA TRP A 10 5.87 -0.57 1.12
C TRP A 10 4.53 -0.95 1.71
N ILE A 11 3.52 -0.15 1.45
CA ILE A 11 2.15 -0.39 1.92
C ILE A 11 1.18 -0.13 0.77
N ASP A 12 0.12 -0.90 0.73
CA ASP A 12 -1.04 -0.68 -0.11
C ASP A 12 -2.29 -1.14 0.64
N MET A 13 -3.42 -0.51 0.35
CA MET A 13 -4.69 -0.80 1.00
C MET A 13 -5.83 -0.81 -0.01
N GLU A 14 -6.77 -1.73 0.21
CA GLU A 14 -8.07 -1.67 -0.44
C GLU A 14 -9.06 -0.95 0.49
N MET A 15 -9.85 -0.05 -0.07
CA MET A 15 -10.81 0.77 0.65
C MET A 15 -12.20 0.68 0.03
N SER A 16 -13.24 1.06 0.80
CA SER A 16 -14.63 1.11 0.32
C SER A 16 -14.88 2.26 -0.65
N GLY A 17 -13.97 3.23 -0.71
CA GLY A 17 -14.02 4.41 -1.58
C GLY A 17 -12.81 5.31 -1.38
N LEU A 18 -12.90 6.59 -1.75
CA LEU A 18 -11.77 7.52 -1.78
C LEU A 18 -11.82 8.64 -0.72
N SER A 19 -12.89 8.68 0.10
CA SER A 19 -13.08 9.69 1.15
C SER A 19 -12.72 9.11 2.53
N PRO A 20 -11.58 9.45 3.14
CA PRO A 20 -11.24 8.93 4.47
C PRO A 20 -12.23 9.30 5.57
N GLN A 21 -13.12 10.28 5.34
CA GLN A 21 -14.17 10.71 6.26
C GLN A 21 -15.37 9.76 6.27
N ASP A 22 -15.69 9.19 5.11
CA ASP A 22 -16.91 8.41 4.89
C ASP A 22 -16.61 6.95 4.57
N ASP A 23 -15.41 6.67 4.04
CA ASP A 23 -14.99 5.35 3.60
C ASP A 23 -14.04 4.67 4.60
N HIS A 24 -13.95 3.36 4.51
CA HIS A 24 -13.24 2.49 5.43
C HIS A 24 -12.16 1.66 4.75
N ILE A 25 -11.16 1.23 5.53
CA ILE A 25 -10.14 0.29 5.09
C ILE A 25 -10.73 -1.12 5.08
N LEU A 26 -10.49 -1.88 4.02
CA LEU A 26 -10.95 -3.25 3.83
C LEU A 26 -9.82 -4.27 3.93
N GLU A 27 -8.65 -3.95 3.35
CA GLU A 27 -7.48 -4.83 3.34
C GLU A 27 -6.21 -3.99 3.49
N VAL A 28 -5.20 -4.52 4.18
CA VAL A 28 -3.87 -3.90 4.34
C VAL A 28 -2.80 -4.92 4.04
N ALA A 29 -1.83 -4.55 3.22
CA ALA A 29 -0.62 -5.31 2.95
C ALA A 29 0.63 -4.47 3.23
N LEU A 30 1.70 -5.12 3.73
CA LEU A 30 3.01 -4.53 3.96
C LEU A 30 4.11 -5.42 3.41
N VAL A 31 5.10 -4.81 2.75
CA VAL A 31 6.33 -5.46 2.30
C VAL A 31 7.52 -4.61 2.71
N ILE A 32 8.59 -5.25 3.16
CA ILE A 32 9.88 -4.60 3.44
C ILE A 32 10.86 -4.96 2.34
N THR A 33 11.50 -3.95 1.77
CA THR A 33 12.66 -4.13 0.89
C THR A 33 13.89 -3.48 1.50
N ASP A 34 15.07 -3.90 1.04
CA ASP A 34 16.29 -3.14 1.25
C ASP A 34 16.31 -1.88 0.34
N SER A 35 17.36 -1.06 0.45
CA SER A 35 17.55 0.12 -0.38
C SER A 35 17.77 -0.19 -1.87
N GLN A 36 18.06 -1.45 -2.22
CA GLN A 36 18.20 -1.92 -3.59
C GLN A 36 16.89 -2.53 -4.14
N LEU A 37 15.82 -2.44 -3.36
CA LEU A 37 14.49 -2.98 -3.66
C LEU A 37 14.43 -4.52 -3.63
N ASN A 38 15.39 -5.20 -3.01
CA ASN A 38 15.29 -6.64 -2.79
C ASN A 38 14.35 -6.92 -1.62
N LEU A 39 13.54 -7.97 -1.74
CA LEU A 39 12.63 -8.40 -0.69
C LEU A 39 13.40 -8.79 0.58
N VAL A 40 13.02 -8.20 1.70
CA VAL A 40 13.52 -8.52 3.04
C VAL A 40 12.47 -9.32 3.82
N ALA A 41 11.23 -8.85 3.83
CA ALA A 41 10.12 -9.49 4.54
C ALA A 41 8.76 -9.09 3.94
N GLU A 42 7.77 -9.93 4.19
CA GLU A 42 6.38 -9.73 3.80
C GLU A 42 5.49 -10.00 4.99
N ALA A 43 4.61 -9.07 5.34
CA ALA A 43 3.59 -9.27 6.38
C ALA A 43 2.45 -10.13 5.85
N PRO A 44 1.75 -10.87 6.72
CA PRO A 44 0.45 -11.43 6.35
C PRO A 44 -0.50 -10.31 5.89
N VAL A 45 -1.23 -10.54 4.80
CA VAL A 45 -2.30 -9.63 4.37
C VAL A 45 -3.43 -9.71 5.41
N LEU A 46 -3.84 -8.56 5.93
CA LEU A 46 -4.90 -8.48 6.93
C LEU A 46 -6.15 -7.82 6.34
N VAL A 47 -7.27 -8.50 6.51
CA VAL A 47 -8.59 -8.03 6.06
C VAL A 47 -9.40 -7.59 7.28
N LEU A 48 -9.97 -6.40 7.21
CA LEU A 48 -10.77 -5.83 8.28
C LEU A 48 -12.23 -6.26 8.17
N SER A 49 -12.87 -6.48 9.29
CA SER A 49 -14.33 -6.61 9.35
C SER A 49 -14.97 -5.24 9.25
N GLN A 50 -15.95 -5.09 8.37
CA GLN A 50 -16.70 -3.86 8.23
C GLN A 50 -18.20 -4.13 8.24
N PRO A 51 -19.03 -3.21 8.78
CA PRO A 51 -20.48 -3.33 8.76
C PRO A 51 -21.02 -3.47 7.32
N GLU A 52 -22.10 -4.23 7.15
CA GLU A 52 -22.72 -4.40 5.82
C GLU A 52 -23.12 -3.05 5.19
N ALA A 53 -23.49 -2.06 6.01
CA ALA A 53 -23.79 -0.70 5.52
C ALA A 53 -22.61 -0.03 4.79
N VAL A 54 -21.35 -0.34 5.17
CA VAL A 54 -20.14 0.13 4.47
C VAL A 54 -20.04 -0.54 3.11
N LEU A 55 -20.21 -1.86 3.06
CA LEU A 55 -20.16 -2.62 1.80
C LEU A 55 -21.28 -2.22 0.84
N ASP A 56 -22.48 -2.01 1.37
CA ASP A 56 -23.63 -1.53 0.60
C ASP A 56 -23.50 -0.07 0.14
N GLY A 57 -22.73 0.73 0.88
CA GLY A 57 -22.45 2.14 0.55
C GLY A 57 -21.42 2.33 -0.57
N MET A 58 -20.61 1.32 -0.90
CA MET A 58 -19.61 1.40 -1.97
C MET A 58 -20.26 1.79 -3.31
N ASP A 59 -19.50 2.50 -4.14
CA ASP A 59 -19.92 2.76 -5.52
C ASP A 59 -19.90 1.48 -6.39
N ASN A 60 -20.43 1.57 -7.60
CA ASN A 60 -20.55 0.42 -8.50
C ASN A 60 -19.19 -0.15 -8.93
N TRP A 61 -18.16 0.69 -9.04
CA TRP A 61 -16.82 0.25 -9.42
C TRP A 61 -16.19 -0.57 -8.28
N ASN A 62 -16.19 -0.04 -7.05
CA ASN A 62 -15.67 -0.71 -5.86
C ASN A 62 -16.42 -2.03 -5.59
N LYS A 63 -17.75 -2.03 -5.64
CA LYS A 63 -18.57 -3.25 -5.52
C LYS A 63 -18.14 -4.33 -6.52
N SER A 64 -18.02 -3.95 -7.79
CA SER A 64 -17.67 -4.88 -8.87
C SER A 64 -16.23 -5.42 -8.71
N THR A 65 -15.29 -4.54 -8.38
CA THR A 65 -13.87 -4.88 -8.26
C THR A 65 -13.63 -5.78 -7.06
N HIS A 66 -14.13 -5.40 -5.88
CA HIS A 66 -13.93 -6.18 -4.65
C HIS A 66 -14.74 -7.48 -4.63
N ALA A 67 -15.88 -7.55 -5.34
CA ALA A 67 -16.57 -8.82 -5.52
C ALA A 67 -15.77 -9.79 -6.42
N LYS A 68 -15.14 -9.30 -7.48
CA LYS A 68 -14.31 -10.12 -8.39
C LYS A 68 -13.06 -10.66 -7.72
N SER A 69 -12.39 -9.87 -6.86
CA SER A 69 -11.23 -10.31 -6.09
C SER A 69 -11.60 -11.21 -4.88
N GLY A 70 -12.91 -11.33 -4.57
CA GLY A 70 -13.40 -12.05 -3.40
C GLY A 70 -13.18 -11.30 -2.07
N LEU A 71 -12.77 -10.03 -2.12
CA LEU A 71 -12.50 -9.23 -0.92
C LEU A 71 -13.76 -9.02 -0.08
N VAL A 72 -14.91 -8.81 -0.69
CA VAL A 72 -16.19 -8.63 0.03
C VAL A 72 -16.48 -9.82 0.96
N ASP A 73 -16.27 -11.05 0.49
CA ASP A 73 -16.50 -12.25 1.30
C ASP A 73 -15.45 -12.40 2.40
N LYS A 74 -14.21 -12.01 2.14
CA LYS A 74 -13.14 -11.97 3.15
C LYS A 74 -13.47 -10.96 4.24
N VAL A 75 -13.95 -9.76 3.90
CA VAL A 75 -14.37 -8.70 4.86
C VAL A 75 -15.51 -9.20 5.76
N ARG A 76 -16.54 -9.85 5.18
CA ARG A 76 -17.64 -10.46 5.94
C ARG A 76 -17.20 -11.57 6.87
N SER A 77 -16.15 -12.31 6.49
CA SER A 77 -15.63 -13.44 7.27
C SER A 77 -14.60 -13.00 8.32
N SER A 78 -14.08 -11.80 8.21
CA SER A 78 -13.09 -11.26 9.14
C SER A 78 -13.72 -10.87 10.47
N SER A 79 -12.92 -10.96 11.53
CA SER A 79 -13.23 -10.44 12.86
C SER A 79 -12.29 -9.31 13.31
N LEU A 80 -11.29 -8.97 12.48
CA LEU A 80 -10.28 -7.98 12.82
C LEU A 80 -10.83 -6.55 12.67
N ASN A 81 -10.51 -5.69 13.62
CA ASN A 81 -10.78 -4.26 13.56
C ASN A 81 -9.51 -3.46 13.28
N GLU A 82 -9.66 -2.15 13.10
CA GLU A 82 -8.53 -1.24 12.79
C GLU A 82 -7.43 -1.29 13.85
N ALA A 83 -7.78 -1.31 15.12
CA ALA A 83 -6.81 -1.33 16.23
C ALA A 83 -5.98 -2.62 16.27
N GLU A 84 -6.60 -3.77 16.00
CA GLU A 84 -5.92 -5.07 15.95
C GLU A 84 -4.99 -5.16 14.74
N VAL A 85 -5.43 -4.69 13.58
CA VAL A 85 -4.61 -4.64 12.37
C VAL A 85 -3.44 -3.67 12.56
N GLU A 86 -3.68 -2.47 13.08
CA GLU A 86 -2.66 -1.48 13.40
C GLU A 86 -1.57 -2.06 14.31
N ALA A 87 -1.97 -2.68 15.42
CA ALA A 87 -1.03 -3.27 16.38
C ALA A 87 -0.21 -4.42 15.76
N SER A 88 -0.85 -5.26 14.95
CA SER A 88 -0.19 -6.36 14.25
C SER A 88 0.85 -5.86 13.26
N MET A 89 0.50 -4.85 12.44
CA MET A 89 1.40 -4.26 11.45
C MET A 89 2.59 -3.56 12.13
N ILE A 90 2.37 -2.81 13.22
CA ILE A 90 3.45 -2.18 13.98
C ILE A 90 4.40 -3.24 14.56
N THR A 91 3.85 -4.33 15.11
CA THR A 91 4.66 -5.43 15.66
C THR A 91 5.56 -6.03 14.57
N PHE A 92 5.03 -6.27 13.37
CA PHE A 92 5.81 -6.73 12.23
C PHE A 92 6.92 -5.73 11.86
N LEU A 93 6.60 -4.44 11.73
CA LEU A 93 7.54 -3.41 11.33
C LEU A 93 8.72 -3.27 12.31
N GLN A 94 8.46 -3.41 13.61
CA GLN A 94 9.48 -3.32 14.67
C GLN A 94 10.63 -4.34 14.53
N GLU A 95 10.41 -5.44 13.82
CA GLU A 95 11.46 -6.42 13.56
C GLU A 95 12.48 -5.97 12.52
N TYR A 96 12.09 -5.06 11.59
CA TYR A 96 12.87 -4.77 10.38
C TYR A 96 13.29 -3.32 10.22
N VAL A 97 12.54 -2.36 10.76
CA VAL A 97 12.76 -0.92 10.58
C VAL A 97 12.44 -0.18 11.86
N ALA A 98 13.27 0.78 12.26
CA ALA A 98 12.95 1.62 13.40
C ALA A 98 11.83 2.63 13.06
N MET A 99 11.04 3.02 14.07
CA MET A 99 9.99 4.02 13.94
C MET A 99 10.54 5.37 13.42
N GLY A 100 9.83 6.00 12.51
CA GLY A 100 10.16 7.33 11.97
C GLY A 100 11.27 7.35 10.92
N VAL A 101 11.79 6.19 10.51
CA VAL A 101 12.95 6.11 9.60
C VAL A 101 12.54 5.96 8.14
N SER A 102 11.73 4.95 7.80
CA SER A 102 11.33 4.69 6.42
C SER A 102 10.26 5.67 5.95
N PRO A 103 10.38 6.24 4.74
CA PRO A 103 9.24 6.88 4.09
C PRO A 103 8.12 5.85 3.88
N MET A 104 6.89 6.32 3.69
CA MET A 104 5.79 5.49 3.20
C MET A 104 5.94 5.31 1.69
N CYS A 105 6.08 4.06 1.22
CA CYS A 105 6.37 3.75 -0.19
C CYS A 105 5.16 3.10 -0.86
N GLY A 106 4.85 3.49 -2.10
CA GLY A 106 3.78 2.92 -2.92
C GLY A 106 3.41 3.79 -4.12
N ASN A 107 2.35 3.42 -4.82
CA ASN A 107 1.76 4.23 -5.89
C ASN A 107 0.61 5.09 -5.34
N SER A 108 0.63 6.39 -5.62
CA SER A 108 -0.37 7.36 -5.10
C SER A 108 -0.53 7.29 -3.57
N ILE A 109 0.55 6.97 -2.92
CA ILE A 109 0.63 6.60 -1.50
C ILE A 109 0.13 7.70 -0.53
N CYS A 110 -0.02 8.92 -1.02
CA CYS A 110 -0.65 10.00 -0.27
C CYS A 110 -2.11 9.69 0.08
N GLN A 111 -2.81 8.88 -0.74
CA GLN A 111 -4.18 8.48 -0.47
C GLN A 111 -4.23 7.48 0.69
N ASP A 112 -3.37 6.46 0.68
CA ASP A 112 -3.24 5.50 1.78
C ASP A 112 -2.88 6.21 3.08
N ARG A 113 -1.92 7.14 3.04
CA ARG A 113 -1.55 7.95 4.22
C ARG A 113 -2.72 8.70 4.82
N ARG A 114 -3.65 9.23 4.02
CA ARG A 114 -4.86 9.91 4.51
C ARG A 114 -5.79 8.96 5.25
N PHE A 115 -5.95 7.73 4.75
CA PHE A 115 -6.74 6.69 5.42
C PHE A 115 -6.08 6.23 6.72
N LEU A 116 -4.76 5.99 6.70
CA LEU A 116 -4.02 5.64 7.92
C LEU A 116 -4.15 6.75 8.98
N ALA A 117 -3.95 8.00 8.61
CA ALA A 117 -4.06 9.14 9.54
C ALA A 117 -5.44 9.21 10.20
N ARG A 118 -6.50 8.77 9.52
CA ARG A 118 -7.87 8.74 10.02
C ARG A 118 -8.17 7.51 10.87
N TRP A 119 -7.77 6.32 10.41
CA TRP A 119 -8.24 5.05 10.94
C TRP A 119 -7.19 4.27 11.73
N MET A 120 -5.89 4.47 11.44
CA MET A 120 -4.75 3.81 12.06
C MET A 120 -3.60 4.82 12.31
N PRO A 121 -3.83 5.83 13.18
CA PRO A 121 -2.89 6.95 13.36
C PRO A 121 -1.56 6.55 13.99
N GLN A 122 -1.49 5.45 14.76
CA GLN A 122 -0.24 4.95 15.32
C GLN A 122 0.62 4.30 14.22
N LEU A 123 0.01 3.56 13.30
CA LEU A 123 0.68 3.00 12.13
C LEU A 123 1.14 4.13 11.18
N GLU A 124 0.32 5.16 10.96
CA GLU A 124 0.73 6.33 10.19
C GLU A 124 1.97 6.99 10.79
N SER A 125 1.98 7.21 12.10
CA SER A 125 3.10 7.84 12.82
C SER A 125 4.37 6.98 12.88
N TYR A 126 4.27 5.69 12.57
CA TYR A 126 5.43 4.80 12.46
C TYR A 126 6.32 5.14 11.28
N PHE A 127 5.75 5.67 10.20
CA PHE A 127 6.50 6.09 9.02
C PHE A 127 7.19 7.44 9.24
N HIS A 128 8.25 7.68 8.49
CA HIS A 128 8.76 9.03 8.32
C HIS A 128 7.69 9.91 7.62
N TYR A 129 7.69 11.22 7.88
CA TYR A 129 6.69 12.14 7.30
C TYR A 129 6.75 12.26 5.76
N ARG A 130 7.82 11.80 5.12
CA ARG A 130 7.98 11.80 3.66
C ARG A 130 7.36 10.56 3.04
N ASN A 131 6.96 10.72 1.76
CA ASN A 131 6.53 9.63 0.89
C ASN A 131 7.60 9.30 -0.15
N LEU A 132 7.71 8.02 -0.52
CA LEU A 132 8.34 7.58 -1.75
C LEU A 132 7.22 7.16 -2.70
N ASP A 133 6.67 8.16 -3.42
CA ASP A 133 5.51 7.96 -4.29
C ASP A 133 5.96 7.66 -5.72
N VAL A 134 5.79 6.41 -6.15
CA VAL A 134 6.16 5.93 -7.49
C VAL A 134 5.33 6.62 -8.57
N SER A 135 4.08 7.03 -8.26
CA SER A 135 3.23 7.77 -9.18
C SER A 135 3.81 9.13 -9.55
N SER A 136 4.61 9.75 -8.69
CA SER A 136 5.32 11.00 -9.03
C SER A 136 6.34 10.77 -10.15
N LEU A 137 7.09 9.67 -10.11
CA LEU A 137 8.01 9.31 -11.20
C LEU A 137 7.25 9.00 -12.48
N LYS A 138 6.13 8.28 -12.39
CA LYS A 138 5.25 7.99 -13.52
C LYS A 138 4.76 9.26 -14.21
N GLU A 139 4.37 10.27 -13.45
CA GLU A 139 3.95 11.56 -14.00
C GLU A 139 5.10 12.32 -14.69
N LEU A 140 6.33 12.20 -14.21
CA LEU A 140 7.52 12.77 -14.85
C LEU A 140 7.88 12.00 -16.13
N VAL A 141 7.86 10.67 -16.09
CA VAL A 141 8.10 9.82 -17.26
C VAL A 141 7.13 10.12 -18.39
N LYS A 142 5.82 10.22 -18.10
CA LYS A 142 4.82 10.57 -19.11
C LYS A 142 5.11 11.90 -19.83
N ARG A 143 5.74 12.86 -19.16
CA ARG A 143 6.03 14.20 -19.69
C ARG A 143 7.39 14.32 -20.36
N TRP A 144 8.40 13.65 -19.82
CA TRP A 144 9.80 13.87 -20.20
C TRP A 144 10.38 12.74 -21.05
N LYS A 145 9.86 11.51 -20.87
CA LYS A 145 10.30 10.32 -21.60
C LYS A 145 9.13 9.36 -21.84
N PRO A 146 8.09 9.77 -22.59
CA PRO A 146 6.88 8.95 -22.77
C PRO A 146 7.15 7.59 -23.43
N GLU A 147 8.25 7.45 -24.17
CA GLU A 147 8.68 6.20 -24.78
C GLU A 147 8.98 5.09 -23.75
N ILE A 148 9.37 5.46 -22.54
CA ILE A 148 9.63 4.50 -21.46
C ILE A 148 8.33 3.87 -20.95
N SER A 149 7.23 4.61 -20.98
CA SER A 149 5.92 4.13 -20.47
C SER A 149 5.44 2.87 -21.19
N ALA A 150 5.81 2.67 -22.46
CA ALA A 150 5.39 1.51 -23.26
C ALA A 150 6.03 0.17 -22.81
N GLY A 151 7.14 0.23 -22.07
CA GLY A 151 7.85 -0.96 -21.58
C GLY A 151 7.34 -1.50 -20.25
N LEU A 152 6.41 -0.81 -19.60
CA LEU A 152 5.89 -1.21 -18.29
C LEU A 152 4.56 -1.95 -18.45
N THR A 153 4.51 -3.22 -18.04
CA THR A 153 3.29 -4.02 -17.99
C THR A 153 2.91 -4.27 -16.54
N LYS A 154 1.69 -3.91 -16.13
CA LYS A 154 1.13 -4.18 -14.80
C LYS A 154 0.07 -5.26 -14.86
N GLN A 155 -0.06 -6.04 -13.79
CA GLN A 155 -1.10 -7.07 -13.70
C GLN A 155 -2.46 -6.51 -13.26
N CYS A 156 -2.48 -5.39 -12.53
CA CYS A 156 -3.68 -4.66 -12.06
C CYS A 156 -4.72 -5.60 -11.43
N LYS A 157 -4.32 -6.39 -10.45
CA LYS A 157 -5.22 -7.37 -9.82
C LYS A 157 -6.20 -6.76 -8.82
N HIS A 158 -5.94 -5.53 -8.35
CA HIS A 158 -6.68 -4.91 -7.25
C HIS A 158 -6.72 -5.81 -6.00
N GLU A 159 -5.56 -6.27 -5.61
CA GLU A 159 -5.25 -6.99 -4.38
C GLU A 159 -4.04 -6.28 -3.77
N ALA A 160 -4.14 -5.78 -2.55
CA ALA A 160 -3.15 -4.90 -1.94
C ALA A 160 -1.70 -5.44 -2.04
N LEU A 161 -1.48 -6.72 -1.77
CA LEU A 161 -0.15 -7.32 -1.87
C LEU A 161 0.38 -7.35 -3.31
N ALA A 162 -0.47 -7.67 -4.29
CA ALA A 162 -0.07 -7.70 -5.70
C ALA A 162 0.29 -6.28 -6.19
N ASP A 163 -0.47 -5.27 -5.76
CA ASP A 163 -0.26 -3.87 -6.14
C ASP A 163 1.02 -3.29 -5.49
N ILE A 164 1.42 -3.79 -4.30
CA ILE A 164 2.76 -3.51 -3.74
C ILE A 164 3.86 -4.04 -4.66
N TYR A 165 3.78 -5.31 -5.09
CA TYR A 165 4.80 -5.88 -5.97
C TYR A 165 4.86 -5.18 -7.33
N ASP A 166 3.72 -4.79 -7.89
CA ASP A 166 3.65 -3.96 -9.10
C ASP A 166 4.32 -2.59 -8.86
N SER A 167 4.15 -1.98 -7.69
CA SER A 167 4.79 -0.72 -7.32
C SER A 167 6.31 -0.84 -7.19
N ILE A 168 6.80 -1.91 -6.57
CA ILE A 168 8.24 -2.20 -6.45
C ILE A 168 8.85 -2.47 -7.85
N ALA A 169 8.17 -3.24 -8.70
CA ALA A 169 8.61 -3.53 -10.06
C ALA A 169 8.65 -2.25 -10.92
N GLU A 170 7.64 -1.39 -10.79
CA GLU A 170 7.58 -0.08 -11.46
C GLU A 170 8.74 0.82 -11.00
N MET A 171 9.03 0.86 -9.70
CA MET A 171 10.17 1.63 -9.16
C MET A 171 11.51 1.12 -9.67
N ARG A 172 11.71 -0.22 -9.74
CA ARG A 172 12.91 -0.83 -10.35
C ARG A 172 13.07 -0.42 -11.80
N TYR A 173 11.98 -0.48 -12.56
CA TYR A 173 11.95 -0.11 -13.97
C TYR A 173 12.33 1.37 -14.16
N TYR A 174 11.76 2.28 -13.37
CA TYR A 174 12.12 3.70 -13.44
C TYR A 174 13.56 3.97 -12.99
N ARG A 175 14.07 3.25 -11.99
CA ARG A 175 15.47 3.34 -11.60
C ARG A 175 16.41 2.97 -12.74
N GLU A 176 16.08 1.93 -13.51
CA GLU A 176 16.91 1.44 -14.60
C GLU A 176 16.84 2.32 -15.86
N HIS A 177 15.64 2.78 -16.23
CA HIS A 177 15.41 3.41 -17.53
C HIS A 177 15.27 4.94 -17.48
N PHE A 178 14.89 5.49 -16.31
CA PHE A 178 14.60 6.91 -16.16
C PHE A 178 15.63 7.65 -15.28
N LEU A 179 15.99 7.08 -14.11
CA LEU A 179 16.84 7.74 -13.12
C LEU A 179 18.34 7.53 -13.37
N ARG A 180 18.74 6.82 -14.40
CA ARG A 180 20.14 6.62 -14.75
C ARG A 180 20.79 7.95 -15.09
N ALA A 181 21.85 8.30 -14.31
CA ALA A 181 22.81 9.33 -14.66
C ALA A 181 23.80 8.78 -15.70
#